data_c583e3e3acb289564349f476ce4c9312
#
_entry.id   c583e3e3acb289564349f476ce4c9312
#
_cell.length_a   1.000
_cell.length_b   1.000
_cell.length_c   1.000
_cell.angle_alpha   90.00
_cell.angle_beta   90.00
_cell.angle_gamma   90.00
#
_symmetry.space_group_name_H-M   'P 1'
#
loop_
_entity.id
_entity.type
_entity.pdbx_description
1 polymer ?
#
loop_
_entity_poly.entity_id
_entity_poly.type
_entity_poly.pdbx_seq_one_letter_code
_entity_poly.pdbx_strand_id
1 'polypeptide(L)'
;MMDVSLPSRLEGITDKLNGPNTLGNSPAFWAAFAAGMVLMLAYPLVQGSYAAGQFSLFLVYGLLALSLSLIWGYTGILSFGQVAFFGVAGYTYAIVSLNLGGAFGQTVALPIAVAVATVSAFVLGYFMFYGGVRDVYVAILTLVVTLVLETFMAQTAGAEWAIGSVQLGGFNGIPGIQNFALGVGGASISLSGSGFYWFVLAVLLLTYLGARMLVNGKYGYALVAIREDEERTAMLGYNVKKVKLAVFTLSGALAGFSGVLYATWGNYMDPSVFTITFATIPIVWVTLGGRESLLGAIFGTIIIERLRLWFSVNASEFAIVFVGVILMTSVLLLPRGILPGIRDIYVFVDEHGVGEGIDRGRETVQARVRTLLDSVGVDVSETKTPTGSEEVTE
;
A
#
# COMPACT_ATOMS: atom_id res chain seq x y z
N MET A 1 7.00 40.30 12.45
CA MET A 1 6.44 38.97 12.10
C MET A 1 5.11 38.87 12.85
N MET A 2 3.98 38.96 12.17
CA MET A 2 2.67 38.79 12.80
C MET A 2 2.50 37.33 13.20
N ASP A 3 2.44 37.09 14.51
CA ASP A 3 2.07 35.80 15.08
C ASP A 3 0.57 35.59 14.87
N VAL A 4 0.20 34.94 13.76
CA VAL A 4 -1.19 34.58 13.50
C VAL A 4 -1.48 33.34 14.32
N SER A 5 -1.98 33.50 15.54
CA SER A 5 -2.48 32.41 16.36
C SER A 5 -3.64 31.75 15.63
N LEU A 6 -3.41 30.53 15.13
CA LEU A 6 -4.44 29.69 14.53
C LEU A 6 -5.52 29.36 15.58
N PRO A 7 -6.81 29.24 15.18
CA PRO A 7 -7.85 28.77 16.10
C PRO A 7 -7.46 27.44 16.72
N SER A 8 -7.71 27.24 18.01
CA SER A 8 -7.29 26.06 18.80
C SER A 8 -7.69 24.69 18.18
N ARG A 9 -8.75 24.66 17.37
CA ARG A 9 -9.14 23.47 16.60
C ARG A 9 -8.19 23.17 15.44
N LEU A 10 -7.61 24.20 14.81
CA LEU A 10 -6.64 24.03 13.73
C LEU A 10 -5.27 23.62 14.27
N GLU A 11 -4.86 24.12 15.43
CA GLU A 11 -3.64 23.68 16.12
C GLU A 11 -3.69 22.18 16.42
N GLY A 12 -4.80 21.66 16.93
CA GLY A 12 -4.96 20.23 17.18
C GLY A 12 -4.96 19.34 15.91
N ILE A 13 -5.25 19.90 14.73
CA ILE A 13 -5.15 19.19 13.44
C ILE A 13 -3.70 19.22 12.94
N THR A 14 -3.03 20.37 13.01
CA THR A 14 -1.64 20.51 12.61
C THR A 14 -0.71 19.62 13.44
N ASP A 15 -0.93 19.51 14.76
CA ASP A 15 -0.18 18.62 15.63
C ASP A 15 -0.34 17.14 15.25
N LYS A 16 -1.56 16.72 14.89
CA LYS A 16 -1.81 15.36 14.43
C LYS A 16 -1.23 15.08 13.04
N LEU A 17 -1.09 16.10 12.20
CA LEU A 17 -0.44 15.96 10.90
C LEU A 17 1.10 15.93 11.03
N ASN A 18 1.68 16.55 12.05
CA ASN A 18 3.12 16.67 12.25
C ASN A 18 3.66 15.81 13.41
N GLY A 19 2.99 14.71 13.73
CA GLY A 19 3.40 13.83 14.83
C GLY A 19 4.61 12.94 14.51
N PRO A 20 5.22 12.34 15.55
CA PRO A 20 6.49 11.60 15.44
C PRO A 20 6.36 10.25 14.69
N ASN A 21 5.15 9.70 14.57
CA ASN A 21 4.93 8.40 13.95
C ASN A 21 4.91 8.45 12.41
N THR A 22 5.10 9.62 11.81
CA THR A 22 5.12 9.78 10.35
C THR A 22 6.36 10.51 9.87
N LEU A 23 6.81 10.17 8.69
CA LEU A 23 7.92 10.88 8.04
C LEU A 23 7.47 12.28 7.59
N GLY A 24 8.37 13.27 7.79
CA GLY A 24 8.21 14.60 7.22
C GLY A 24 7.29 15.52 8.04
N ASN A 25 7.88 16.20 9.03
CA ASN A 25 7.20 17.19 9.85
C ASN A 25 7.73 18.62 9.58
N SER A 26 8.69 18.77 8.65
CA SER A 26 9.31 20.06 8.34
C SER A 26 8.46 20.85 7.32
N PRO A 27 8.57 22.20 7.34
CA PRO A 27 7.96 23.03 6.29
C PRO A 27 8.41 22.65 4.87
N ALA A 28 9.68 22.23 4.70
CA ALA A 28 10.24 21.76 3.45
C ALA A 28 9.54 20.49 2.95
N PHE A 29 9.19 19.56 3.83
CA PHE A 29 8.41 18.39 3.48
C PHE A 29 7.03 18.77 2.94
N TRP A 30 6.32 19.69 3.61
CA TRP A 30 4.99 20.12 3.16
C TRP A 30 5.06 20.89 1.84
N ALA A 31 6.11 21.66 1.62
CA ALA A 31 6.34 22.34 0.34
C ALA A 31 6.60 21.31 -0.79
N ALA A 32 7.44 20.30 -0.54
CA ALA A 32 7.69 19.22 -1.49
C ALA A 32 6.44 18.37 -1.74
N PHE A 33 5.64 18.09 -0.70
CA PHE A 33 4.36 17.38 -0.82
C PHE A 33 3.36 18.18 -1.66
N ALA A 34 3.24 19.49 -1.43
CA ALA A 34 2.37 20.37 -2.22
C ALA A 34 2.83 20.45 -3.67
N ALA A 35 4.13 20.58 -3.92
CA ALA A 35 4.70 20.55 -5.27
C ALA A 35 4.41 19.23 -6.00
N GLY A 36 4.62 18.09 -5.32
CA GLY A 36 4.26 16.77 -5.82
C GLY A 36 2.76 16.65 -6.14
N MET A 37 1.90 17.19 -5.28
CA MET A 37 0.46 17.20 -5.52
C MET A 37 0.07 18.06 -6.73
N VAL A 38 0.70 19.23 -6.92
CA VAL A 38 0.50 20.06 -8.12
C VAL A 38 0.91 19.30 -9.38
N LEU A 39 2.05 18.60 -9.36
CA LEU A 39 2.48 17.76 -10.49
C LEU A 39 1.48 16.62 -10.76
N MET A 40 0.98 15.96 -9.73
CA MET A 40 -0.05 14.92 -9.88
C MET A 40 -1.35 15.49 -10.46
N LEU A 41 -1.81 16.66 -10.00
CA LEU A 41 -3.00 17.32 -10.54
C LEU A 41 -2.81 17.75 -12.00
N ALA A 42 -1.61 18.20 -12.38
CA ALA A 42 -1.28 18.60 -13.75
C ALA A 42 -1.06 17.40 -14.69
N TYR A 43 -0.84 16.18 -14.17
CA TYR A 43 -0.49 15.02 -14.98
C TYR A 43 -1.47 14.73 -16.13
N PRO A 44 -2.81 14.73 -15.95
CA PRO A 44 -3.75 14.50 -17.04
C PRO A 44 -3.73 15.60 -18.11
N LEU A 45 -3.37 16.83 -17.74
CA LEU A 45 -3.29 17.95 -18.65
C LEU A 45 -2.10 17.85 -19.61
N VAL A 46 -1.02 17.22 -19.15
CA VAL A 46 0.23 17.04 -19.92
C VAL A 46 0.23 15.73 -20.72
N GLN A 47 -0.19 14.64 -20.10
CA GLN A 47 -0.10 13.29 -20.68
C GLN A 47 -1.39 12.80 -21.35
N GLY A 48 -2.49 13.56 -21.17
CA GLY A 48 -3.79 13.23 -21.73
C GLY A 48 -4.60 12.20 -20.92
N SER A 49 -5.86 12.04 -21.31
CA SER A 49 -6.86 11.27 -20.57
C SER A 49 -6.57 9.77 -20.52
N TYR A 50 -5.99 9.21 -21.59
CA TYR A 50 -5.66 7.79 -21.63
C TYR A 50 -4.54 7.43 -20.63
N ALA A 51 -3.45 8.19 -20.65
CA ALA A 51 -2.34 7.98 -19.72
C ALA A 51 -2.77 8.19 -18.26
N ALA A 52 -3.64 9.18 -18.01
CA ALA A 52 -4.23 9.40 -16.70
C ALA A 52 -5.08 8.21 -16.25
N GLY A 53 -5.90 7.65 -17.14
CA GLY A 53 -6.68 6.44 -16.87
C GLY A 53 -5.80 5.24 -16.50
N GLN A 54 -4.69 5.03 -17.20
CA GLN A 54 -3.73 3.98 -16.86
C GLN A 54 -3.02 4.25 -15.52
N PHE A 55 -2.63 5.48 -15.26
CA PHE A 55 -1.99 5.84 -14.00
C PHE A 55 -2.94 5.73 -12.79
N SER A 56 -4.25 5.84 -13.00
CA SER A 56 -5.26 5.64 -11.95
C SER A 56 -5.12 4.28 -11.26
N LEU A 57 -4.73 3.23 -12.01
CA LEU A 57 -4.48 1.90 -11.43
C LEU A 57 -3.39 1.94 -10.36
N PHE A 58 -2.31 2.69 -10.59
CA PHE A 58 -1.22 2.80 -9.62
C PHE A 58 -1.69 3.50 -8.33
N LEU A 59 -2.59 4.48 -8.46
CA LEU A 59 -3.20 5.15 -7.31
C LEU A 59 -4.16 4.25 -6.56
N VAL A 60 -4.95 3.43 -7.27
CA VAL A 60 -5.83 2.41 -6.68
C VAL A 60 -4.99 1.40 -5.89
N TYR A 61 -3.91 0.89 -6.47
CA TYR A 61 -2.98 0.01 -5.76
C TYR A 61 -2.25 0.71 -4.61
N GLY A 62 -2.00 2.02 -4.74
CA GLY A 62 -1.48 2.85 -3.64
C GLY A 62 -2.41 2.86 -2.42
N LEU A 63 -3.73 2.84 -2.63
CA LEU A 63 -4.72 2.72 -1.55
C LEU A 63 -4.66 1.33 -0.89
N LEU A 64 -4.49 0.26 -1.68
CA LEU A 64 -4.30 -1.10 -1.16
C LEU A 64 -3.00 -1.21 -0.36
N ALA A 65 -1.90 -0.65 -0.86
CA ALA A 65 -0.62 -0.62 -0.14
C ALA A 65 -0.70 0.18 1.15
N LEU A 66 -1.41 1.32 1.14
CA LEU A 66 -1.67 2.13 2.33
C LEU A 66 -2.45 1.34 3.39
N SER A 67 -3.43 0.53 2.98
CA SER A 67 -4.17 -0.35 3.87
C SER A 67 -3.27 -1.36 4.58
N LEU A 68 -2.34 -1.98 3.85
CA LEU A 68 -1.36 -2.91 4.41
C LEU A 68 -0.33 -2.20 5.29
N SER A 69 0.18 -1.02 4.86
CA SER A 69 1.12 -0.23 5.65
C SER A 69 0.53 0.18 7.00
N LEU A 70 -0.77 0.49 7.05
CA LEU A 70 -1.45 0.87 8.27
C LEU A 70 -1.43 -0.26 9.32
N ILE A 71 -1.66 -1.50 8.92
CA ILE A 71 -1.63 -2.62 9.86
C ILE A 71 -0.20 -3.14 10.05
N TRP A 72 0.52 -3.47 9.00
CA TRP A 72 1.84 -4.06 9.13
C TRP A 72 2.88 -3.08 9.68
N GLY A 73 2.89 -1.85 9.18
CA GLY A 73 3.86 -0.83 9.60
C GLY A 73 3.70 -0.39 11.06
N TYR A 74 2.47 -0.26 11.52
CA TYR A 74 2.19 0.34 12.84
C TYR A 74 1.85 -0.67 13.93
N THR A 75 1.44 -1.91 13.59
CA THR A 75 1.21 -2.97 14.60
C THR A 75 2.12 -4.17 14.46
N GLY A 76 2.95 -4.21 13.43
CA GLY A 76 3.81 -5.36 13.14
C GLY A 76 3.09 -6.57 12.53
N ILE A 77 1.77 -6.51 12.38
CA ILE A 77 0.96 -7.64 11.89
C ILE A 77 1.05 -7.71 10.36
N LEU A 78 1.75 -8.70 9.83
CA LEU A 78 1.74 -8.99 8.40
C LEU A 78 0.44 -9.72 8.03
N SER A 79 -0.25 -9.25 6.99
CA SER A 79 -1.48 -9.85 6.49
C SER A 79 -1.47 -9.95 4.97
N PHE A 80 -1.71 -11.15 4.45
CA PHE A 80 -2.01 -11.37 3.03
C PHE A 80 -3.49 -11.18 2.72
N GLY A 81 -4.34 -11.04 3.75
CA GLY A 81 -5.79 -10.90 3.62
C GLY A 81 -6.27 -9.58 3.00
N GLN A 82 -5.38 -8.62 2.78
CA GLN A 82 -5.78 -7.35 2.16
C GLN A 82 -6.40 -7.58 0.78
N VAL A 83 -5.83 -8.51 0.01
CA VAL A 83 -6.37 -8.86 -1.32
C VAL A 83 -7.67 -9.67 -1.22
N ALA A 84 -7.90 -10.41 -0.14
CA ALA A 84 -9.19 -11.06 0.12
C ALA A 84 -10.31 -10.02 0.27
N PHE A 85 -10.09 -8.97 1.10
CA PHE A 85 -11.06 -7.90 1.28
C PHE A 85 -11.24 -7.05 0.03
N PHE A 86 -10.15 -6.80 -0.70
CA PHE A 86 -10.14 -6.16 -2.02
C PHE A 86 -11.02 -6.93 -3.01
N GLY A 87 -10.81 -8.24 -3.15
CA GLY A 87 -11.58 -9.08 -4.05
C GLY A 87 -13.05 -9.19 -3.64
N VAL A 88 -13.33 -9.43 -2.34
CA VAL A 88 -14.71 -9.51 -1.81
C VAL A 88 -15.50 -8.23 -2.11
N ALA A 89 -14.88 -7.05 -1.91
CA ALA A 89 -15.55 -5.79 -2.25
C ALA A 89 -15.74 -5.62 -3.75
N GLY A 90 -14.72 -5.94 -4.58
CA GLY A 90 -14.81 -5.85 -6.04
C GLY A 90 -15.94 -6.72 -6.61
N TYR A 91 -16.02 -7.98 -6.17
CA TYR A 91 -17.11 -8.88 -6.54
C TYR A 91 -18.48 -8.41 -6.05
N THR A 92 -18.58 -7.98 -4.80
CA THR A 92 -19.84 -7.44 -4.24
C THR A 92 -20.28 -6.22 -5.04
N TYR A 93 -19.35 -5.30 -5.36
CA TYR A 93 -19.66 -4.15 -6.18
C TYR A 93 -20.15 -4.54 -7.57
N ALA A 94 -19.47 -5.49 -8.25
CA ALA A 94 -19.86 -5.99 -9.54
C ALA A 94 -21.29 -6.55 -9.52
N ILE A 95 -21.59 -7.44 -8.55
CA ILE A 95 -22.90 -8.08 -8.42
C ILE A 95 -23.99 -7.05 -8.17
N VAL A 96 -23.81 -6.14 -7.20
CA VAL A 96 -24.84 -5.18 -6.81
C VAL A 96 -25.05 -4.13 -7.92
N SER A 97 -23.98 -3.60 -8.50
CA SER A 97 -24.06 -2.55 -9.53
C SER A 97 -24.72 -3.05 -10.81
N LEU A 98 -24.41 -4.29 -11.24
CA LEU A 98 -24.99 -4.88 -12.45
C LEU A 98 -26.46 -5.30 -12.24
N ASN A 99 -26.84 -5.78 -11.06
CA ASN A 99 -28.24 -6.14 -10.78
C ASN A 99 -29.15 -4.91 -10.68
N LEU A 100 -28.68 -3.82 -10.06
CA LEU A 100 -29.47 -2.60 -9.92
C LEU A 100 -29.41 -1.71 -11.18
N GLY A 101 -28.33 -1.80 -11.94
CA GLY A 101 -28.12 -1.04 -13.18
C GLY A 101 -27.90 0.45 -12.98
N GLY A 102 -27.30 1.09 -13.98
CA GLY A 102 -27.11 2.54 -14.08
C GLY A 102 -26.30 3.16 -12.93
N ALA A 103 -26.26 4.49 -12.89
CA ALA A 103 -25.52 5.24 -11.88
C ALA A 103 -26.06 5.05 -10.45
N PHE A 104 -27.37 4.85 -10.31
CA PHE A 104 -27.98 4.55 -9.02
C PHE A 104 -27.46 3.23 -8.46
N GLY A 105 -27.41 2.17 -9.29
CA GLY A 105 -26.87 0.87 -8.88
C GLY A 105 -25.43 0.98 -8.40
N GLN A 106 -24.58 1.74 -9.08
CA GLN A 106 -23.19 1.97 -8.68
C GLN A 106 -23.07 2.77 -7.38
N THR A 107 -23.90 3.79 -7.20
CA THR A 107 -23.94 4.60 -5.97
C THR A 107 -24.29 3.76 -4.75
N VAL A 108 -25.25 2.84 -4.89
CA VAL A 108 -25.68 1.94 -3.81
C VAL A 108 -24.67 0.80 -3.62
N ALA A 109 -24.08 0.29 -4.70
CA ALA A 109 -23.11 -0.80 -4.66
C ALA A 109 -21.84 -0.43 -3.87
N LEU A 110 -21.37 0.81 -3.98
CA LEU A 110 -20.15 1.26 -3.32
C LEU A 110 -20.19 1.08 -1.79
N PRO A 111 -21.12 1.69 -1.04
CA PRO A 111 -21.16 1.51 0.41
C PRO A 111 -21.46 0.06 0.82
N ILE A 112 -22.26 -0.67 0.06
CA ILE A 112 -22.55 -2.09 0.33
C ILE A 112 -21.27 -2.91 0.20
N ALA A 113 -20.52 -2.74 -0.88
CA ALA A 113 -19.28 -3.48 -1.13
C ALA A 113 -18.22 -3.20 -0.04
N VAL A 114 -18.04 -1.93 0.32
CA VAL A 114 -17.13 -1.56 1.40
C VAL A 114 -17.61 -2.11 2.76
N ALA A 115 -18.90 -2.09 3.03
CA ALA A 115 -19.47 -2.66 4.26
C ALA A 115 -19.24 -4.18 4.33
N VAL A 116 -19.47 -4.91 3.23
CA VAL A 116 -19.23 -6.37 3.18
C VAL A 116 -17.76 -6.70 3.43
N ALA A 117 -16.82 -5.97 2.79
CA ALA A 117 -15.40 -6.15 3.06
C ALA A 117 -15.03 -5.82 4.51
N THR A 118 -15.60 -4.75 5.07
CA THR A 118 -15.40 -4.34 6.47
C THR A 118 -15.89 -5.41 7.44
N VAL A 119 -17.10 -5.95 7.22
CA VAL A 119 -17.66 -7.03 8.03
C VAL A 119 -16.83 -8.30 7.89
N SER A 120 -16.40 -8.65 6.69
CA SER A 120 -15.52 -9.80 6.46
C SER A 120 -14.19 -9.66 7.21
N ALA A 121 -13.58 -8.47 7.16
CA ALA A 121 -12.37 -8.17 7.92
C ALA A 121 -12.62 -8.21 9.43
N PHE A 122 -13.73 -7.66 9.89
CA PHE A 122 -14.11 -7.71 11.31
C PHE A 122 -14.28 -9.14 11.80
N VAL A 123 -15.03 -9.95 11.07
CA VAL A 123 -15.29 -11.35 11.44
C VAL A 123 -14.01 -12.16 11.48
N LEU A 124 -13.20 -12.07 10.42
CA LEU A 124 -11.91 -12.77 10.37
C LEU A 124 -10.97 -12.29 11.49
N GLY A 125 -10.84 -10.98 11.68
CA GLY A 125 -10.00 -10.39 12.74
C GLY A 125 -10.50 -10.77 14.14
N TYR A 126 -11.83 -10.83 14.36
CA TYR A 126 -12.39 -11.25 15.62
C TYR A 126 -11.96 -12.68 15.98
N PHE A 127 -12.16 -13.63 15.08
CA PHE A 127 -11.74 -15.02 15.31
C PHE A 127 -10.23 -15.15 15.51
N MET A 128 -9.42 -14.41 14.75
CA MET A 128 -7.95 -14.47 14.90
C MET A 128 -7.49 -13.90 16.25
N PHE A 129 -7.84 -12.64 16.55
CA PHE A 129 -7.26 -11.96 17.72
C PHE A 129 -7.87 -12.40 19.04
N TYR A 130 -9.16 -12.71 19.08
CA TYR A 130 -9.80 -13.28 20.26
C TYR A 130 -9.51 -14.78 20.40
N GLY A 131 -9.26 -15.50 19.29
CA GLY A 131 -8.76 -16.88 19.29
C GLY A 131 -7.29 -17.02 19.69
N GLY A 132 -6.57 -15.91 19.89
CA GLY A 132 -5.17 -15.92 20.32
C GLY A 132 -4.15 -16.19 19.21
N VAL A 133 -4.55 -16.05 17.95
CA VAL A 133 -3.63 -16.17 16.80
C VAL A 133 -2.67 -14.99 16.81
N ARG A 134 -1.37 -15.25 16.71
CA ARG A 134 -0.31 -14.23 16.79
C ARG A 134 0.68 -14.34 15.62
N ASP A 135 1.36 -13.24 15.34
CA ASP A 135 2.53 -13.14 14.47
C ASP A 135 2.38 -13.82 13.11
N VAL A 136 3.26 -14.74 12.79
CA VAL A 136 3.32 -15.46 11.51
C VAL A 136 2.03 -16.23 11.20
N TYR A 137 1.34 -16.73 12.23
CA TYR A 137 0.09 -17.47 12.02
C TYR A 137 -1.03 -16.59 11.47
N VAL A 138 -1.05 -15.27 11.78
CA VAL A 138 -1.99 -14.33 11.16
C VAL A 138 -1.73 -14.23 9.66
N ALA A 139 -0.46 -14.15 9.25
CA ALA A 139 -0.09 -14.08 7.84
C ALA A 139 -0.51 -15.37 7.09
N ILE A 140 -0.22 -16.54 7.66
CA ILE A 140 -0.60 -17.83 7.06
C ILE A 140 -2.12 -17.97 6.96
N LEU A 141 -2.86 -17.67 8.03
CA LEU A 141 -4.31 -17.81 8.05
C LEU A 141 -4.98 -16.87 7.05
N THR A 142 -4.53 -15.63 6.97
CA THR A 142 -5.06 -14.65 5.99
C THR A 142 -4.72 -15.05 4.55
N LEU A 143 -3.56 -15.68 4.31
CA LEU A 143 -3.21 -16.24 3.00
C LEU A 143 -4.14 -17.41 2.65
N VAL A 144 -4.36 -18.34 3.58
CA VAL A 144 -5.25 -19.50 3.37
C VAL A 144 -6.66 -19.04 3.03
N VAL A 145 -7.20 -18.04 3.75
CA VAL A 145 -8.52 -17.46 3.45
C VAL A 145 -8.55 -16.91 2.03
N THR A 146 -7.48 -16.23 1.59
CA THR A 146 -7.38 -15.68 0.24
C THR A 146 -7.42 -16.81 -0.81
N LEU A 147 -6.65 -17.88 -0.63
CA LEU A 147 -6.61 -19.04 -1.54
C LEU A 147 -7.95 -19.83 -1.55
N VAL A 148 -8.63 -19.91 -0.42
CA VAL A 148 -9.99 -20.49 -0.36
C VAL A 148 -10.96 -19.68 -1.21
N LEU A 149 -10.90 -18.35 -1.15
CA LEU A 149 -11.71 -17.47 -1.98
C LEU A 149 -11.36 -17.62 -3.47
N GLU A 150 -10.07 -17.73 -3.82
CA GLU A 150 -9.62 -18.01 -5.20
C GLU A 150 -10.27 -19.30 -5.72
N THR A 151 -10.07 -20.40 -4.99
CA THR A 151 -10.58 -21.71 -5.37
C THR A 151 -12.09 -21.73 -5.48
N PHE A 152 -12.78 -21.12 -4.50
CA PHE A 152 -14.23 -21.03 -4.50
C PHE A 152 -14.73 -20.25 -5.73
N MET A 153 -14.21 -19.04 -5.94
CA MET A 153 -14.66 -18.20 -7.06
C MET A 153 -14.33 -18.82 -8.41
N ALA A 154 -13.20 -19.50 -8.55
CA ALA A 154 -12.82 -20.19 -9.78
C ALA A 154 -13.80 -21.34 -10.16
N GLN A 155 -14.44 -21.96 -9.18
CA GLN A 155 -15.39 -23.06 -9.39
C GLN A 155 -16.82 -22.60 -9.73
N THR A 156 -17.12 -21.30 -9.65
CA THR A 156 -18.46 -20.74 -9.87
C THR A 156 -18.78 -20.46 -11.35
N ALA A 157 -18.42 -21.37 -12.25
CA ALA A 157 -18.57 -21.18 -13.70
C ALA A 157 -19.99 -21.52 -14.23
N GLY A 158 -20.78 -22.29 -13.49
CA GLY A 158 -22.10 -22.75 -13.93
C GLY A 158 -23.19 -21.67 -13.80
N ALA A 159 -24.28 -21.84 -14.55
CA ALA A 159 -25.42 -20.94 -14.49
C ALA A 159 -26.13 -20.95 -13.12
N GLU A 160 -25.96 -22.01 -12.36
CA GLU A 160 -26.44 -22.14 -10.96
C GLU A 160 -25.77 -21.17 -10.00
N TRP A 161 -24.56 -20.68 -10.37
CA TRP A 161 -23.80 -19.69 -9.60
C TRP A 161 -24.14 -18.27 -10.04
N ALA A 162 -25.42 -17.94 -10.14
CA ALA A 162 -25.89 -16.60 -10.44
C ALA A 162 -26.51 -15.94 -9.18
N ILE A 163 -26.23 -14.66 -8.99
CA ILE A 163 -26.87 -13.83 -7.97
C ILE A 163 -27.71 -12.78 -8.69
N GLY A 164 -29.03 -12.97 -8.70
CA GLY A 164 -29.94 -12.17 -9.53
C GLY A 164 -29.71 -12.46 -11.02
N SER A 165 -29.42 -11.40 -11.78
CA SER A 165 -29.11 -11.51 -13.22
C SER A 165 -27.63 -11.71 -13.52
N VAL A 166 -26.76 -11.68 -12.50
CA VAL A 166 -25.29 -11.69 -12.67
C VAL A 166 -24.74 -13.07 -12.38
N GLN A 167 -24.11 -13.69 -13.39
CA GLN A 167 -23.34 -14.92 -13.23
C GLN A 167 -21.94 -14.60 -12.67
N LEU A 168 -21.45 -15.43 -11.74
CA LEU A 168 -20.11 -15.26 -11.15
C LEU A 168 -18.98 -15.59 -12.15
N GLY A 169 -19.26 -16.41 -13.14
CA GLY A 169 -18.41 -16.67 -14.31
C GLY A 169 -17.18 -17.55 -14.07
N GLY A 170 -16.94 -18.04 -12.85
CA GLY A 170 -15.78 -18.85 -12.51
C GLY A 170 -14.47 -18.18 -12.86
N PHE A 171 -13.57 -18.90 -13.55
CA PHE A 171 -12.29 -18.34 -14.02
C PHE A 171 -12.45 -17.13 -14.96
N ASN A 172 -13.57 -17.05 -15.70
CA ASN A 172 -13.84 -15.93 -16.60
C ASN A 172 -14.29 -14.66 -15.86
N GLY A 173 -14.66 -14.77 -14.57
CA GLY A 173 -15.08 -13.64 -13.77
C GLY A 173 -16.35 -12.93 -14.26
N ILE A 174 -16.57 -11.71 -13.78
CA ILE A 174 -17.74 -10.87 -14.07
C ILE A 174 -17.31 -9.72 -15.00
N PRO A 175 -17.66 -9.78 -16.30
CA PRO A 175 -17.42 -8.68 -17.24
C PRO A 175 -18.54 -7.62 -17.19
N GLY A 176 -18.32 -6.51 -17.87
CA GLY A 176 -19.35 -5.51 -18.15
C GLY A 176 -19.67 -4.57 -16.99
N ILE A 177 -18.81 -4.51 -15.98
CA ILE A 177 -18.88 -3.49 -14.93
C ILE A 177 -18.75 -2.11 -15.60
N GLN A 178 -19.71 -1.22 -15.34
CA GLN A 178 -19.72 0.09 -15.96
C GLN A 178 -18.63 0.99 -15.36
N ASN A 179 -18.21 2.00 -16.14
CA ASN A 179 -17.34 3.07 -15.64
C ASN A 179 -17.93 3.70 -14.39
N PHE A 180 -17.07 4.11 -13.46
CA PHE A 180 -17.50 4.66 -12.18
C PHE A 180 -18.45 5.84 -12.38
N ALA A 181 -19.66 5.72 -11.83
CA ALA A 181 -20.65 6.79 -11.85
C ALA A 181 -21.35 6.90 -10.51
N LEU A 182 -21.64 8.13 -10.11
CA LEU A 182 -22.46 8.43 -8.95
C LEU A 182 -23.70 9.18 -9.42
N GLY A 183 -24.87 8.77 -8.96
CA GLY A 183 -26.10 9.44 -9.34
C GLY A 183 -27.33 8.94 -8.59
N VAL A 184 -28.29 9.85 -8.39
CA VAL A 184 -29.59 9.58 -7.75
C VAL A 184 -30.65 10.38 -8.49
N GLY A 185 -31.80 9.75 -8.78
CA GLY A 185 -32.96 10.47 -9.29
C GLY A 185 -32.84 11.15 -10.64
N GLY A 186 -31.96 10.63 -11.53
CA GLY A 186 -31.77 11.16 -12.88
C GLY A 186 -30.59 12.13 -13.05
N ALA A 187 -29.99 12.62 -11.97
CA ALA A 187 -28.72 13.31 -12.00
C ALA A 187 -27.58 12.31 -11.81
N SER A 188 -26.67 12.21 -12.79
CA SER A 188 -25.53 11.29 -12.70
C SER A 188 -24.25 11.97 -13.22
N ILE A 189 -23.14 11.70 -12.51
CA ILE A 189 -21.80 12.08 -12.91
C ILE A 189 -21.03 10.80 -13.19
N SER A 190 -20.69 10.59 -14.46
CA SER A 190 -19.83 9.47 -14.87
C SER A 190 -18.39 9.95 -14.93
N LEU A 191 -17.49 9.21 -14.27
CA LEU A 191 -16.08 9.51 -14.19
C LEU A 191 -15.29 8.47 -14.99
N SER A 192 -14.60 8.92 -16.02
CA SER A 192 -13.71 8.10 -16.85
C SER A 192 -12.44 8.87 -17.19
N GLY A 193 -11.37 8.17 -17.55
CA GLY A 193 -10.11 8.79 -17.92
C GLY A 193 -9.59 9.77 -16.86
N SER A 194 -9.42 11.04 -17.25
CA SER A 194 -8.94 12.09 -16.33
C SER A 194 -9.87 12.36 -15.15
N GLY A 195 -11.20 12.24 -15.34
CA GLY A 195 -12.17 12.42 -14.25
C GLY A 195 -12.02 11.35 -13.18
N PHE A 196 -11.88 10.10 -13.59
CA PHE A 196 -11.63 8.98 -12.67
C PHE A 196 -10.27 9.13 -11.96
N TYR A 197 -9.25 9.56 -12.69
CA TYR A 197 -7.93 9.83 -12.12
C TYR A 197 -7.99 10.84 -10.97
N TRP A 198 -8.60 12.01 -11.18
CA TRP A 198 -8.70 13.02 -10.13
C TRP A 198 -9.53 12.55 -8.93
N PHE A 199 -10.57 11.76 -9.19
CA PHE A 199 -11.37 11.17 -8.11
C PHE A 199 -10.52 10.21 -7.26
N VAL A 200 -9.79 9.27 -7.89
CA VAL A 200 -8.93 8.32 -7.18
C VAL A 200 -7.79 9.04 -6.45
N LEU A 201 -7.20 10.08 -7.07
CA LEU A 201 -6.18 10.91 -6.43
C LEU A 201 -6.71 11.62 -5.18
N ALA A 202 -7.92 12.19 -5.25
CA ALA A 202 -8.56 12.84 -4.11
C ALA A 202 -8.85 11.82 -2.98
N VAL A 203 -9.36 10.63 -3.32
CA VAL A 203 -9.60 9.55 -2.36
C VAL A 203 -8.30 9.12 -1.70
N LEU A 204 -7.24 8.88 -2.48
CA LEU A 204 -5.93 8.47 -1.94
C LEU A 204 -5.36 9.55 -1.01
N LEU A 205 -5.46 10.83 -1.40
CA LEU A 205 -5.01 11.96 -0.58
C LEU A 205 -5.78 12.04 0.74
N LEU A 206 -7.10 11.97 0.70
CA LEU A 206 -7.95 12.00 1.90
C LEU A 206 -7.66 10.80 2.81
N THR A 207 -7.48 9.62 2.24
CA THR A 207 -7.13 8.41 3.00
C THR A 207 -5.73 8.53 3.62
N TYR A 208 -4.75 9.03 2.87
CA TYR A 208 -3.41 9.29 3.39
C TYR A 208 -3.43 10.28 4.56
N LEU A 209 -4.11 11.42 4.40
CA LEU A 209 -4.21 12.42 5.46
C LEU A 209 -4.96 11.87 6.69
N GLY A 210 -6.05 11.13 6.47
CA GLY A 210 -6.80 10.47 7.54
C GLY A 210 -5.95 9.42 8.28
N ALA A 211 -5.22 8.57 7.55
CA ALA A 211 -4.30 7.60 8.13
C ALA A 211 -3.17 8.30 8.91
N ARG A 212 -2.61 9.38 8.36
CA ARG A 212 -1.58 10.20 9.02
C ARG A 212 -2.08 10.80 10.34
N MET A 213 -3.29 11.34 10.37
CA MET A 213 -3.92 11.84 11.61
C MET A 213 -4.20 10.71 12.61
N LEU A 214 -4.60 9.54 12.15
CA LEU A 214 -4.86 8.37 13.00
C LEU A 214 -3.58 7.88 13.67
N VAL A 215 -2.50 7.69 12.90
CA VAL A 215 -1.24 7.14 13.44
C VAL A 215 -0.47 8.14 14.32
N ASN A 216 -0.69 9.43 14.16
CA ASN A 216 -0.13 10.47 15.05
C ASN A 216 -1.06 10.81 16.22
N GLY A 217 -2.28 10.26 16.24
CA GLY A 217 -3.21 10.42 17.35
C GLY A 217 -2.96 9.42 18.49
N LYS A 218 -3.73 9.54 19.57
CA LYS A 218 -3.65 8.63 20.73
C LYS A 218 -3.76 7.15 20.35
N TYR A 219 -4.56 6.84 19.34
CA TYR A 219 -4.72 5.50 18.84
C TYR A 219 -3.44 4.97 18.16
N GLY A 220 -2.75 5.82 17.38
CA GLY A 220 -1.51 5.47 16.73
C GLY A 220 -0.37 5.16 17.72
N TYR A 221 -0.27 5.88 18.80
CA TYR A 221 0.70 5.54 19.85
C TYR A 221 0.44 4.16 20.45
N ALA A 222 -0.82 3.78 20.63
CA ALA A 222 -1.17 2.42 21.08
C ALA A 222 -0.79 1.35 20.05
N LEU A 223 -0.94 1.64 18.72
CA LEU A 223 -0.51 0.73 17.65
C LEU A 223 1.00 0.48 17.70
N VAL A 224 1.79 1.56 17.79
CA VAL A 224 3.26 1.49 17.85
C VAL A 224 3.70 0.78 19.15
N ALA A 225 3.07 1.07 20.29
CA ALA A 225 3.37 0.38 21.55
C ALA A 225 3.12 -1.15 21.45
N ILE A 226 2.03 -1.56 20.80
CA ILE A 226 1.73 -2.98 20.55
C ILE A 226 2.80 -3.62 19.64
N ARG A 227 3.27 -2.89 18.62
CA ARG A 227 4.32 -3.37 17.73
C ARG A 227 5.64 -3.61 18.46
N GLU A 228 6.00 -2.72 19.36
CA GLU A 228 7.27 -2.83 20.11
C GLU A 228 7.20 -3.92 21.20
N ASP A 229 6.10 -3.96 21.99
CA ASP A 229 5.92 -4.97 23.04
C ASP A 229 4.42 -5.12 23.39
N GLU A 230 3.79 -6.17 22.90
CA GLU A 230 2.38 -6.45 23.12
C GLU A 230 2.05 -6.71 24.59
N GLU A 231 2.90 -7.47 25.30
CA GLU A 231 2.65 -7.87 26.68
C GLU A 231 2.79 -6.65 27.63
N ARG A 232 3.83 -5.83 27.42
CA ARG A 232 4.01 -4.59 28.17
C ARG A 232 2.85 -3.62 27.95
N THR A 233 2.36 -3.50 26.70
CA THR A 233 1.22 -2.65 26.37
C THR A 233 -0.06 -3.14 27.05
N ALA A 234 -0.26 -4.46 27.15
CA ALA A 234 -1.38 -5.03 27.88
C ALA A 234 -1.28 -4.73 29.40
N MET A 235 -0.08 -4.80 29.99
CA MET A 235 0.16 -4.47 31.41
C MET A 235 -0.14 -2.99 31.72
N LEU A 236 0.00 -2.09 30.73
CA LEU A 236 -0.37 -0.67 30.85
C LEU A 236 -1.90 -0.44 30.77
N GLY A 237 -2.70 -1.51 30.67
CA GLY A 237 -4.17 -1.45 30.68
C GLY A 237 -4.82 -1.31 29.31
N TYR A 238 -4.07 -1.37 28.21
CA TYR A 238 -4.64 -1.34 26.89
C TYR A 238 -5.27 -2.70 26.51
N ASN A 239 -6.47 -2.67 25.92
CA ASN A 239 -7.06 -3.87 25.36
C ASN A 239 -6.49 -4.14 23.96
N VAL A 240 -5.35 -4.84 23.92
CA VAL A 240 -4.60 -5.12 22.70
C VAL A 240 -5.46 -5.79 21.63
N LYS A 241 -6.30 -6.76 22.01
CA LYS A 241 -7.20 -7.49 21.08
C LYS A 241 -8.17 -6.53 20.37
N LYS A 242 -8.78 -5.57 21.10
CA LYS A 242 -9.67 -4.56 20.52
C LYS A 242 -8.91 -3.61 19.59
N VAL A 243 -7.71 -3.19 19.96
CA VAL A 243 -6.91 -2.27 19.14
C VAL A 243 -6.49 -2.95 17.84
N LYS A 244 -5.99 -4.19 17.91
CA LYS A 244 -5.65 -4.99 16.72
C LYS A 244 -6.87 -5.22 15.82
N LEU A 245 -8.01 -5.61 16.39
CA LEU A 245 -9.24 -5.83 15.65
C LEU A 245 -9.70 -4.56 14.93
N ALA A 246 -9.68 -3.41 15.61
CA ALA A 246 -10.14 -2.17 15.02
C ALA A 246 -9.25 -1.71 13.84
N VAL A 247 -7.92 -1.78 13.97
CA VAL A 247 -7.03 -1.41 12.86
C VAL A 247 -7.09 -2.43 11.72
N PHE A 248 -7.24 -3.72 12.00
CA PHE A 248 -7.42 -4.76 10.99
C PHE A 248 -8.70 -4.54 10.19
N THR A 249 -9.80 -4.24 10.87
CA THR A 249 -11.09 -3.92 10.25
C THR A 249 -11.02 -2.67 9.39
N LEU A 250 -10.39 -1.59 9.89
CA LEU A 250 -10.19 -0.36 9.13
C LEU A 250 -9.31 -0.61 7.89
N SER A 251 -8.23 -1.35 8.05
CA SER A 251 -7.34 -1.75 6.95
C SER A 251 -8.10 -2.58 5.90
N GLY A 252 -8.93 -3.53 6.32
CA GLY A 252 -9.81 -4.29 5.42
C GLY A 252 -10.83 -3.43 4.69
N ALA A 253 -11.40 -2.42 5.35
CA ALA A 253 -12.31 -1.46 4.71
C ALA A 253 -11.61 -0.65 3.60
N LEU A 254 -10.38 -0.19 3.86
CA LEU A 254 -9.56 0.54 2.87
C LEU A 254 -9.17 -0.37 1.69
N ALA A 255 -8.78 -1.61 1.97
CA ALA A 255 -8.50 -2.59 0.93
C ALA A 255 -9.75 -2.88 0.08
N GLY A 256 -10.92 -3.05 0.72
CA GLY A 256 -12.19 -3.22 0.02
C GLY A 256 -12.55 -2.01 -0.85
N PHE A 257 -12.35 -0.80 -0.34
CA PHE A 257 -12.58 0.40 -1.16
C PHE A 257 -11.66 0.44 -2.39
N SER A 258 -10.38 0.07 -2.24
CA SER A 258 -9.47 -0.11 -3.37
C SER A 258 -9.99 -1.15 -4.38
N GLY A 259 -10.57 -2.26 -3.92
CA GLY A 259 -11.17 -3.29 -4.77
C GLY A 259 -12.35 -2.80 -5.60
N VAL A 260 -13.22 -1.94 -5.02
CA VAL A 260 -14.29 -1.29 -5.78
C VAL A 260 -13.75 -0.40 -6.90
N LEU A 261 -12.73 0.41 -6.59
CA LEU A 261 -12.10 1.29 -7.58
C LEU A 261 -11.39 0.48 -8.69
N TYR A 262 -10.79 -0.66 -8.34
CA TYR A 262 -10.19 -1.58 -9.31
C TYR A 262 -11.23 -2.18 -10.26
N ALA A 263 -12.34 -2.68 -9.72
CA ALA A 263 -13.42 -3.27 -10.51
C ALA A 263 -14.00 -2.28 -11.53
N THR A 264 -14.14 -1.01 -11.15
CA THR A 264 -14.61 0.05 -12.04
C THR A 264 -13.55 0.54 -13.02
N TRP A 265 -12.26 0.50 -12.66
CA TRP A 265 -11.15 0.82 -13.56
C TRP A 265 -11.03 -0.21 -14.68
N GLY A 266 -11.07 -1.51 -14.32
CA GLY A 266 -10.91 -2.62 -15.25
C GLY A 266 -12.19 -2.98 -16.01
N ASN A 267 -13.35 -2.48 -15.59
CA ASN A 267 -14.68 -2.89 -16.05
C ASN A 267 -14.91 -4.42 -15.95
N TYR A 268 -14.20 -5.06 -15.03
CA TYR A 268 -14.06 -6.50 -14.93
C TYR A 268 -13.57 -6.92 -13.55
N MET A 269 -13.98 -8.11 -13.11
CA MET A 269 -13.52 -8.71 -11.85
C MET A 269 -13.41 -10.22 -11.99
N ASP A 270 -12.24 -10.80 -11.69
CA ASP A 270 -11.97 -12.22 -11.83
C ASP A 270 -11.25 -12.80 -10.59
N PRO A 271 -11.16 -14.15 -10.45
CA PRO A 271 -10.51 -14.77 -9.30
C PRO A 271 -9.00 -14.54 -9.19
N SER A 272 -8.34 -14.03 -10.24
CA SER A 272 -6.89 -13.79 -10.22
C SER A 272 -6.47 -12.79 -9.15
N VAL A 273 -7.38 -11.94 -8.67
CA VAL A 273 -7.15 -11.01 -7.55
C VAL A 273 -6.94 -11.72 -6.22
N PHE A 274 -7.30 -12.99 -6.10
CA PHE A 274 -7.08 -13.79 -4.89
C PHE A 274 -5.84 -14.69 -4.98
N THR A 275 -5.11 -14.71 -6.11
CA THR A 275 -3.93 -15.56 -6.27
C THR A 275 -2.83 -15.21 -5.28
N ILE A 276 -2.01 -16.20 -4.93
CA ILE A 276 -0.83 -16.00 -4.10
C ILE A 276 0.11 -14.93 -4.70
N THR A 277 0.23 -14.91 -6.02
CA THR A 277 1.04 -13.91 -6.74
C THR A 277 0.53 -12.50 -6.47
N PHE A 278 -0.77 -12.27 -6.61
CA PHE A 278 -1.33 -10.95 -6.33
C PHE A 278 -1.29 -10.60 -4.84
N ALA A 279 -1.46 -11.58 -3.94
CA ALA A 279 -1.38 -11.39 -2.49
C ALA A 279 0.02 -10.95 -1.99
N THR A 280 1.07 -11.31 -2.70
CA THR A 280 2.45 -10.93 -2.36
C THR A 280 2.83 -9.53 -2.86
N ILE A 281 2.21 -9.02 -3.91
CA ILE A 281 2.57 -7.74 -4.53
C ILE A 281 2.45 -6.55 -3.57
N PRO A 282 1.38 -6.36 -2.77
CA PRO A 282 1.30 -5.28 -1.80
C PRO A 282 2.43 -5.28 -0.76
N ILE A 283 2.94 -6.48 -0.40
CA ILE A 283 4.08 -6.61 0.52
C ILE A 283 5.35 -6.03 -0.14
N VAL A 284 5.54 -6.31 -1.43
CA VAL A 284 6.66 -5.75 -2.21
C VAL A 284 6.60 -4.22 -2.23
N TRP A 285 5.42 -3.65 -2.51
CA TRP A 285 5.23 -2.19 -2.54
C TRP A 285 5.58 -1.54 -1.20
N VAL A 286 5.04 -2.09 -0.11
CA VAL A 286 5.23 -1.57 1.24
C VAL A 286 6.68 -1.76 1.72
N THR A 287 7.31 -2.89 1.40
CA THR A 287 8.70 -3.16 1.77
C THR A 287 9.65 -2.21 1.06
N LEU A 288 9.50 -2.05 -0.27
CA LEU A 288 10.33 -1.15 -1.06
C LEU A 288 10.16 0.31 -0.61
N GLY A 289 8.93 0.74 -0.42
CA GLY A 289 8.63 2.10 0.01
C GLY A 289 9.06 2.43 1.43
N GLY A 290 9.06 1.41 2.30
CA GLY A 290 9.30 1.49 3.73
C GLY A 290 8.02 1.24 4.52
N ARG A 291 7.98 0.10 5.23
CA ARG A 291 6.77 -0.38 5.94
C ARG A 291 6.22 0.61 6.97
N GLU A 292 7.09 1.40 7.59
CA GLU A 292 6.73 2.39 8.63
C GLU A 292 6.43 3.78 8.04
N SER A 293 6.31 3.87 6.72
CA SER A 293 6.03 5.11 6.01
C SER A 293 4.79 5.00 5.14
N LEU A 294 3.73 5.71 5.52
CA LEU A 294 2.50 5.77 4.73
C LEU A 294 2.74 6.30 3.31
N LEU A 295 3.55 7.36 3.18
CA LEU A 295 3.98 7.86 1.86
C LEU A 295 4.88 6.86 1.14
N GLY A 296 5.76 6.19 1.88
CA GLY A 296 6.62 5.15 1.32
C GLY A 296 5.81 4.07 0.62
N ALA A 297 4.76 3.57 1.24
CA ALA A 297 3.88 2.56 0.65
C ALA A 297 3.30 3.04 -0.70
N ILE A 298 2.83 4.28 -0.79
CA ILE A 298 2.29 4.86 -2.04
C ILE A 298 3.38 4.99 -3.11
N PHE A 299 4.53 5.56 -2.77
CA PHE A 299 5.65 5.72 -3.71
C PHE A 299 6.22 4.38 -4.15
N GLY A 300 6.36 3.41 -3.23
CA GLY A 300 6.79 2.05 -3.54
C GLY A 300 5.88 1.39 -4.56
N THR A 301 4.56 1.58 -4.42
CA THR A 301 3.57 1.08 -5.39
C THR A 301 3.79 1.71 -6.77
N ILE A 302 3.87 3.04 -6.84
CA ILE A 302 4.03 3.75 -8.12
C ILE A 302 5.33 3.33 -8.82
N ILE A 303 6.42 3.22 -8.08
CA ILE A 303 7.73 2.80 -8.62
C ILE A 303 7.66 1.36 -9.16
N ILE A 304 7.18 0.42 -8.35
CA ILE A 304 7.12 -1.01 -8.75
C ILE A 304 6.18 -1.20 -9.94
N GLU A 305 4.98 -0.61 -9.92
CA GLU A 305 4.02 -0.79 -11.00
C GLU A 305 4.51 -0.11 -12.29
N ARG A 306 5.22 1.02 -12.19
CA ARG A 306 5.84 1.65 -13.35
C ARG A 306 6.97 0.81 -13.93
N LEU A 307 7.82 0.22 -13.09
CA LEU A 307 8.87 -0.70 -13.51
C LEU A 307 8.29 -1.98 -14.11
N ARG A 308 7.29 -2.58 -13.46
CA ARG A 308 6.59 -3.76 -13.95
C ARG A 308 5.98 -3.53 -15.34
N LEU A 309 5.32 -2.39 -15.54
CA LEU A 309 4.76 -2.02 -16.84
C LEU A 309 5.88 -1.88 -17.89
N TRP A 310 6.98 -1.21 -17.54
CA TRP A 310 8.11 -1.02 -18.45
C TRP A 310 8.75 -2.37 -18.84
N PHE A 311 8.98 -3.27 -17.89
CA PHE A 311 9.51 -4.61 -18.17
C PHE A 311 8.52 -5.46 -18.95
N SER A 312 7.22 -5.38 -18.67
CA SER A 312 6.19 -6.11 -19.41
C SER A 312 6.16 -5.75 -20.91
N VAL A 313 6.46 -4.48 -21.24
CA VAL A 313 6.51 -4.01 -22.63
C VAL A 313 7.82 -4.35 -23.32
N ASN A 314 8.97 -4.22 -22.60
CA ASN A 314 10.30 -4.32 -23.22
C ASN A 314 10.99 -5.67 -23.01
N ALA A 315 10.60 -6.46 -21.99
CA ALA A 315 11.21 -7.74 -21.62
C ALA A 315 10.19 -8.66 -20.92
N SER A 316 9.08 -8.95 -21.59
CA SER A 316 7.91 -9.63 -21.01
C SER A 316 8.23 -10.98 -20.33
N GLU A 317 9.16 -11.75 -20.89
CA GLU A 317 9.56 -13.07 -20.38
C GLU A 317 10.25 -12.99 -19.00
N PHE A 318 10.91 -11.86 -18.72
CA PHE A 318 11.69 -11.67 -17.49
C PHE A 318 11.03 -10.73 -16.48
N ALA A 319 9.85 -10.17 -16.76
CA ALA A 319 9.21 -9.17 -15.91
C ALA A 319 9.03 -9.63 -14.45
N ILE A 320 8.61 -10.88 -14.23
CA ILE A 320 8.44 -11.46 -12.89
C ILE A 320 9.78 -11.65 -12.19
N VAL A 321 10.81 -12.10 -12.94
CA VAL A 321 12.18 -12.30 -12.41
C VAL A 321 12.76 -10.96 -11.95
N PHE A 322 12.61 -9.90 -12.73
CA PHE A 322 13.07 -8.56 -12.36
C PHE A 322 12.39 -8.04 -11.10
N VAL A 323 11.07 -8.21 -10.98
CA VAL A 323 10.34 -7.84 -9.75
C VAL A 323 10.88 -8.61 -8.54
N GLY A 324 11.14 -9.91 -8.68
CA GLY A 324 11.75 -10.74 -7.63
C GLY A 324 13.16 -10.28 -7.24
N VAL A 325 14.01 -9.97 -8.22
CA VAL A 325 15.36 -9.44 -7.99
C VAL A 325 15.32 -8.07 -7.31
N ILE A 326 14.42 -7.18 -7.75
CA ILE A 326 14.23 -5.85 -7.13
C ILE A 326 13.78 -6.02 -5.68
N LEU A 327 12.85 -6.94 -5.39
CA LEU A 327 12.42 -7.23 -4.04
C LEU A 327 13.58 -7.73 -3.18
N MET A 328 14.31 -8.74 -3.67
CA MET A 328 15.45 -9.32 -2.95
C MET A 328 16.51 -8.24 -2.66
N THR A 329 16.87 -7.47 -3.66
CA THR A 329 17.85 -6.38 -3.54
C THR A 329 17.36 -5.30 -2.56
N SER A 330 16.09 -4.94 -2.62
CA SER A 330 15.49 -3.94 -1.71
C SER A 330 15.51 -4.41 -0.26
N VAL A 331 15.11 -5.65 0.01
CA VAL A 331 15.12 -6.22 1.38
C VAL A 331 16.54 -6.30 1.93
N LEU A 332 17.51 -6.67 1.09
CA LEU A 332 18.91 -6.84 1.51
C LEU A 332 19.63 -5.49 1.72
N LEU A 333 19.46 -4.55 0.79
CA LEU A 333 20.19 -3.27 0.81
C LEU A 333 19.45 -2.16 1.56
N LEU A 334 18.11 -2.16 1.53
CA LEU A 334 17.26 -1.11 2.09
C LEU A 334 16.21 -1.67 3.07
N PRO A 335 16.59 -2.32 4.18
CA PRO A 335 15.65 -2.98 5.09
C PRO A 335 14.62 -2.03 5.72
N ARG A 336 14.90 -0.71 5.73
CA ARG A 336 13.94 0.32 6.14
C ARG A 336 13.11 0.88 4.99
N GLY A 337 13.41 0.50 3.74
CA GLY A 337 12.79 1.03 2.53
C GLY A 337 13.46 2.28 1.97
N ILE A 338 13.05 2.68 0.75
CA ILE A 338 13.68 3.80 0.02
C ILE A 338 13.44 5.13 0.73
N LEU A 339 12.20 5.44 1.12
CA LEU A 339 11.87 6.76 1.66
C LEU A 339 12.55 7.06 3.01
N PRO A 340 12.51 6.16 4.00
CA PRO A 340 13.29 6.34 5.23
C PRO A 340 14.79 6.42 4.96
N GLY A 341 15.32 5.62 4.01
CA GLY A 341 16.73 5.66 3.64
C GLY A 341 17.17 7.01 3.06
N ILE A 342 16.36 7.61 2.18
CA ILE A 342 16.63 8.95 1.63
C ILE A 342 16.60 10.00 2.74
N ARG A 343 15.66 9.92 3.67
CA ARG A 343 15.61 10.85 4.82
C ARG A 343 16.85 10.74 5.68
N ASP A 344 17.28 9.53 6.02
CA ASP A 344 18.47 9.32 6.85
C ASP A 344 19.73 9.91 6.19
N ILE A 345 19.84 9.77 4.86
CA ILE A 345 20.90 10.39 4.07
C ILE A 345 20.78 11.93 4.09
N TYR A 346 19.56 12.46 3.89
CA TYR A 346 19.34 13.90 3.86
C TYR A 346 19.66 14.56 5.23
N VAL A 347 19.22 13.99 6.33
CA VAL A 347 19.52 14.49 7.69
C VAL A 347 21.02 14.46 7.94
N PHE A 348 21.70 13.39 7.52
CA PHE A 348 23.14 13.28 7.68
C PHE A 348 23.90 14.29 6.83
N VAL A 349 23.48 14.53 5.58
CA VAL A 349 24.07 15.54 4.69
C VAL A 349 23.87 16.96 5.23
N ASP A 350 22.74 17.23 5.84
CA ASP A 350 22.44 18.53 6.46
C ASP A 350 23.34 18.80 7.71
N GLU A 351 23.68 17.74 8.46
CA GLU A 351 24.53 17.83 9.67
C GLU A 351 26.03 17.83 9.36
N HIS A 352 26.49 17.12 8.31
CA HIS A 352 27.94 16.83 8.07
C HIS A 352 28.46 17.28 6.71
N GLY A 353 27.57 17.74 5.80
CA GLY A 353 27.91 18.14 4.45
C GLY A 353 27.81 17.04 3.40
N VAL A 354 27.71 17.45 2.12
CA VAL A 354 27.41 16.56 0.98
C VAL A 354 28.49 15.48 0.74
N GLY A 355 29.76 15.81 0.98
CA GLY A 355 30.90 14.88 0.75
C GLY A 355 30.84 13.66 1.68
N GLU A 356 30.72 13.91 2.99
CA GLU A 356 30.66 12.84 4.01
C GLU A 356 29.39 12.03 3.92
N GLY A 357 28.27 12.62 3.46
CA GLY A 357 27.00 11.91 3.26
C GLY A 357 27.08 10.85 2.16
N ILE A 358 27.78 11.14 1.07
CA ILE A 358 28.00 10.19 -0.04
C ILE A 358 28.91 9.05 0.41
N ASP A 359 30.00 9.36 1.13
CA ASP A 359 30.96 8.37 1.61
C ASP A 359 30.32 7.41 2.62
N ARG A 360 29.52 7.90 3.56
CA ARG A 360 28.79 7.05 4.51
C ARG A 360 27.72 6.19 3.84
N GLY A 361 27.03 6.72 2.83
CA GLY A 361 26.10 5.94 2.01
C GLY A 361 26.83 4.76 1.32
N ARG A 362 28.00 5.02 0.77
CA ARG A 362 28.87 4.04 0.14
C ARG A 362 29.39 3.00 1.14
N GLU A 363 29.88 3.43 2.31
CA GLU A 363 30.34 2.54 3.37
C GLU A 363 29.21 1.66 3.92
N THR A 364 28.01 2.19 4.10
CA THR A 364 26.85 1.42 4.58
C THR A 364 26.47 0.33 3.59
N VAL A 365 26.45 0.63 2.30
CA VAL A 365 26.17 -0.34 1.24
C VAL A 365 27.31 -1.37 1.16
N GLN A 366 28.57 -0.95 1.21
CA GLN A 366 29.72 -1.86 1.17
C GLN A 366 29.80 -2.78 2.40
N ALA A 367 29.54 -2.24 3.60
CA ALA A 367 29.53 -3.04 4.83
C ALA A 367 28.45 -4.14 4.76
N ARG A 368 27.25 -3.80 4.24
CA ARG A 368 26.18 -4.79 4.06
C ARG A 368 26.46 -5.82 2.99
N VAL A 369 27.01 -5.39 1.85
CA VAL A 369 27.44 -6.32 0.81
C VAL A 369 28.50 -7.29 1.36
N ARG A 370 29.46 -6.80 2.16
CA ARG A 370 30.43 -7.66 2.84
C ARG A 370 29.77 -8.66 3.79
N THR A 371 28.89 -8.20 4.67
CA THR A 371 28.18 -9.10 5.60
C THR A 371 27.37 -10.17 4.87
N LEU A 372 26.79 -9.84 3.72
CA LEU A 372 26.07 -10.79 2.87
C LEU A 372 27.01 -11.79 2.21
N LEU A 373 28.14 -11.33 1.65
CA LEU A 373 29.14 -12.20 1.04
C LEU A 373 29.75 -13.15 2.07
N ASP A 374 30.04 -12.65 3.27
CA ASP A 374 30.52 -13.47 4.39
C ASP A 374 29.47 -14.52 4.82
N SER A 375 28.18 -14.16 4.82
CA SER A 375 27.09 -15.11 5.15
C SER A 375 26.88 -16.21 4.10
N VAL A 376 27.29 -15.96 2.85
CA VAL A 376 27.25 -16.91 1.72
C VAL A 376 28.55 -17.70 1.59
N GLY A 377 29.56 -17.43 2.47
CA GLY A 377 30.85 -18.15 2.47
C GLY A 377 31.83 -17.64 1.41
N VAL A 378 31.61 -16.46 0.87
CA VAL A 378 32.55 -15.80 -0.06
C VAL A 378 33.45 -14.87 0.74
N ASP A 379 34.67 -15.30 1.02
CA ASP A 379 35.68 -14.50 1.72
C ASP A 379 36.20 -13.38 0.81
N VAL A 380 35.90 -12.14 1.15
CA VAL A 380 36.30 -10.93 0.38
C VAL A 380 37.63 -10.37 0.87
N SER A 381 38.35 -11.06 1.74
CA SER A 381 39.62 -10.59 2.32
C SER A 381 40.80 -10.53 1.32
N GLU A 382 40.70 -11.14 0.12
CA GLU A 382 41.80 -11.24 -0.85
C GLU A 382 41.89 -10.12 -1.88
N THR A 383 41.01 -9.12 -1.93
CA THR A 383 41.15 -7.98 -2.82
C THR A 383 41.87 -6.82 -2.13
N LYS A 384 43.11 -7.03 -1.68
CA LYS A 384 44.04 -5.95 -1.42
C LYS A 384 44.51 -5.39 -2.76
N THR A 385 44.21 -4.13 -3.02
CA THR A 385 44.81 -3.30 -4.06
C THR A 385 46.35 -3.38 -3.95
N PRO A 386 47.10 -3.68 -5.02
CA PRO A 386 48.56 -3.57 -4.97
C PRO A 386 48.93 -2.08 -4.93
N THR A 387 49.34 -1.63 -3.75
CA THR A 387 50.10 -0.38 -3.64
C THR A 387 51.48 -0.62 -4.23
N GLY A 388 51.63 -0.25 -5.51
CA GLY A 388 52.93 -0.10 -6.14
C GLY A 388 53.63 1.16 -5.61
N SER A 389 54.60 0.95 -4.76
CA SER A 389 55.70 1.89 -4.55
C SER A 389 56.99 1.11 -4.73
N GLU A 390 57.45 0.97 -5.98
CA GLU A 390 58.84 0.69 -6.25
C GLU A 390 59.64 1.97 -5.95
N GLU A 391 60.34 1.97 -4.83
CA GLU A 391 61.49 2.82 -4.61
C GLU A 391 62.59 2.34 -5.53
N VAL A 392 62.97 3.19 -6.47
CA VAL A 392 64.20 3.08 -7.20
C VAL A 392 65.30 3.72 -6.34
N THR A 393 66.21 2.89 -5.83
CA THR A 393 67.54 3.32 -5.37
C THR A 393 68.59 2.59 -6.20
N GLU A 394 69.42 3.40 -6.91
CA GLU A 394 70.73 3.17 -7.53
C GLU A 394 70.88 1.99 -8.46
#